data_30369ab18236ea918cf78e36b97af11d
#
_entry.id   30369ab18236ea918cf78e36b97af11d
#
_cell.length_a   1.000
_cell.length_b   1.000
_cell.length_c   1.000
_cell.angle_alpha   90.00
_cell.angle_beta   90.00
_cell.angle_gamma   90.00
#
_symmetry.space_group_name_H-M   'P 1'
#
loop_
_entity.id
_entity.type
_entity.pdbx_description
1 polymer ?
#
loop_
_entity_poly.entity_id
_entity_poly.type
_entity_poly.pdbx_seq_one_letter_code
_entity_poly.pdbx_strand_id
1 'polypeptide(L)'
;MDKFHIFFRFTAEEARDLIQRYLTEHPDPNNENIVGYNNKKCWPRDSRMRLMKHDVNLGRATFWDIKNRLPRSVTTIRWEQSFTSVYSKDNPNLLFAMAGFECRILPKVRTTNEEFNHRDGVWNLQNEVTKERTSQCFLRVDEDAMSRFHNRVRQILMASGSTTFTKIVNKWNTALIGLMTYFREAVVNTQELLDMLVKCENKIQTRIKIGLNSKMPSRFPPVVFYTPKELGGLGMLSMGHVLIPQSDLRWSKQTDTGITHFRSGMSHDEDQLIPNLYRYVQPWEAEFIDSQRVWAEYALKRQEAAAQNRRLTLEDLEDSWDRGIPRINTLFQKDRHTLAYDKGWRVRTEFKAYQVLKQNPFWWTHQRHDGKLWNLNNYRTDMIQALGGVEGILEHTLFKGTYFPTWEGLFWEKASGFEESMKYKKLTNAQRSGLNQIPNRRFTLWWSPTINRANVYVGFQVQLDLTGIFMHGKIPTLKISLIQVTLNSPHLSFK
;
A
#
# COMPACT_ATOMS: atom_id res chain seq x y z
N MET A 1 -3.13 -1.50 -19.68
CA MET A 1 -4.49 -1.02 -19.35
C MET A 1 -5.32 -1.04 -20.60
N ASP A 2 -6.36 -1.84 -20.58
CA ASP A 2 -7.20 -2.14 -21.77
C ASP A 2 -8.69 -1.87 -21.50
N LYS A 3 -9.02 -1.21 -20.38
CA LYS A 3 -10.38 -0.87 -19.99
C LYS A 3 -10.78 0.48 -20.56
N PHE A 4 -11.94 0.52 -21.21
CA PHE A 4 -12.49 1.74 -21.82
C PHE A 4 -13.60 2.29 -20.95
N HIS A 5 -13.65 3.61 -20.79
CA HIS A 5 -14.74 4.33 -20.16
C HIS A 5 -15.29 5.30 -21.19
N ILE A 6 -16.53 5.07 -21.58
CA ILE A 6 -17.20 5.88 -22.58
C ILE A 6 -18.35 6.60 -21.91
N PHE A 7 -18.35 7.93 -21.99
CA PHE A 7 -19.37 8.78 -21.40
C PHE A 7 -20.24 9.34 -22.53
N PHE A 8 -21.55 9.12 -22.40
CA PHE A 8 -22.54 9.65 -23.32
C PHE A 8 -23.40 10.66 -22.60
N ARG A 9 -23.76 11.73 -23.29
CA ARG A 9 -24.69 12.74 -22.81
C ARG A 9 -25.81 12.87 -23.78
N PHE A 10 -27.05 12.70 -23.33
CA PHE A 10 -28.27 12.74 -24.14
C PHE A 10 -29.20 13.84 -23.68
N THR A 11 -29.84 14.52 -24.65
CA THR A 11 -31.09 15.25 -24.39
C THR A 11 -32.19 14.26 -24.17
N ALA A 12 -33.33 14.71 -23.58
CA ALA A 12 -34.48 13.85 -23.36
C ALA A 12 -35.02 13.26 -24.67
N GLU A 13 -34.99 14.03 -25.76
CA GLU A 13 -35.41 13.60 -27.09
C GLU A 13 -34.48 12.52 -27.67
N GLU A 14 -33.18 12.76 -27.62
CA GLU A 14 -32.19 11.79 -28.08
C GLU A 14 -32.28 10.47 -27.32
N ALA A 15 -32.48 10.53 -26.00
CA ALA A 15 -32.67 9.35 -25.17
C ALA A 15 -33.91 8.56 -25.57
N ARG A 16 -35.05 9.25 -25.79
CA ARG A 16 -36.27 8.61 -26.24
C ARG A 16 -36.13 7.92 -27.60
N ASP A 17 -35.47 8.60 -28.54
CA ASP A 17 -35.25 8.07 -29.88
C ASP A 17 -34.36 6.81 -29.83
N LEU A 18 -33.31 6.82 -29.03
CA LEU A 18 -32.42 5.68 -28.87
C LEU A 18 -33.15 4.49 -28.21
N ILE A 19 -33.96 4.74 -27.19
CA ILE A 19 -34.75 3.71 -26.52
C ILE A 19 -35.75 3.10 -27.48
N GLN A 20 -36.43 3.93 -28.31
CA GLN A 20 -37.38 3.44 -29.29
C GLN A 20 -36.73 2.53 -30.34
N ARG A 21 -35.58 2.91 -30.87
CA ARG A 21 -34.83 2.08 -31.80
C ARG A 21 -34.43 0.73 -31.20
N TYR A 22 -34.00 0.76 -29.95
CA TYR A 22 -33.64 -0.46 -29.23
C TYR A 22 -34.86 -1.37 -28.99
N LEU A 23 -35.97 -0.83 -28.52
CA LEU A 23 -37.16 -1.60 -28.23
C LEU A 23 -37.86 -2.10 -29.48
N THR A 24 -37.67 -1.45 -30.64
CA THR A 24 -38.17 -1.91 -31.93
C THR A 24 -37.49 -3.23 -32.34
N GLU A 25 -36.19 -3.35 -32.11
CA GLU A 25 -35.45 -4.57 -32.41
C GLU A 25 -35.52 -5.61 -31.28
N HIS A 26 -35.75 -5.18 -30.04
CA HIS A 26 -35.85 -6.02 -28.86
C HIS A 26 -37.12 -5.68 -28.07
N PRO A 27 -38.31 -6.10 -28.54
CA PRO A 27 -39.59 -5.66 -27.96
C PRO A 27 -39.83 -6.19 -26.54
N ASP A 28 -39.14 -7.26 -26.13
CA ASP A 28 -39.25 -7.83 -24.79
C ASP A 28 -37.83 -8.07 -24.22
N PRO A 29 -37.11 -6.99 -23.82
CA PRO A 29 -35.83 -7.16 -23.23
C PRO A 29 -35.97 -7.90 -21.90
N ASN A 30 -35.19 -8.98 -21.72
CA ASN A 30 -35.21 -9.75 -20.49
C ASN A 30 -34.58 -8.91 -19.36
N ASN A 31 -35.42 -8.26 -18.55
CA ASN A 31 -35.02 -7.38 -17.48
C ASN A 31 -34.48 -8.14 -16.24
N GLU A 32 -34.63 -9.46 -16.20
CA GLU A 32 -34.12 -10.29 -15.10
C GLU A 32 -32.64 -10.59 -15.21
N ASN A 33 -32.07 -10.69 -16.43
CA ASN A 33 -30.64 -10.86 -16.71
C ASN A 33 -30.04 -9.50 -17.05
N ILE A 34 -29.75 -8.72 -16.02
CA ILE A 34 -29.19 -7.39 -16.17
C ILE A 34 -27.67 -7.48 -16.24
N VAL A 35 -27.15 -7.88 -17.39
CA VAL A 35 -25.71 -7.80 -17.67
C VAL A 35 -25.30 -6.34 -17.63
N GLY A 36 -24.29 -6.02 -16.81
CA GLY A 36 -23.80 -4.66 -16.68
C GLY A 36 -24.45 -3.82 -15.59
N TYR A 37 -25.49 -4.33 -14.93
CA TYR A 37 -26.16 -3.64 -13.81
C TYR A 37 -25.98 -4.36 -12.47
N ASN A 38 -24.97 -5.19 -12.34
CA ASN A 38 -24.60 -5.75 -11.05
C ASN A 38 -24.30 -4.61 -10.08
N ASN A 39 -25.15 -4.50 -9.05
CA ASN A 39 -25.02 -3.44 -8.08
C ASN A 39 -23.65 -3.49 -7.42
N LYS A 40 -22.97 -2.36 -7.41
CA LYS A 40 -21.70 -2.18 -6.73
C LYS A 40 -21.94 -2.11 -5.22
N LYS A 41 -21.90 -3.26 -4.58
CA LYS A 41 -22.22 -3.43 -3.16
C LYS A 41 -21.19 -2.78 -2.22
N CYS A 42 -20.05 -2.32 -2.74
CA CYS A 42 -19.08 -1.55 -1.99
C CYS A 42 -19.61 -0.19 -1.54
N TRP A 43 -20.61 0.34 -2.23
CA TRP A 43 -21.23 1.62 -1.89
C TRP A 43 -22.50 1.40 -1.06
N PRO A 44 -22.88 2.40 -0.23
CA PRO A 44 -24.17 2.34 0.46
C PRO A 44 -25.34 2.20 -0.50
N ARG A 45 -26.39 1.56 -0.04
CA ARG A 45 -27.57 1.26 -0.88
C ARG A 45 -28.14 2.47 -1.60
N ASP A 46 -28.21 3.62 -0.91
CA ASP A 46 -28.75 4.87 -1.49
C ASP A 46 -27.84 5.49 -2.54
N SER A 47 -26.58 5.09 -2.57
CA SER A 47 -25.59 5.57 -3.54
C SER A 47 -25.45 4.68 -4.76
N ARG A 48 -26.04 3.48 -4.71
CA ARG A 48 -26.03 2.54 -5.84
C ARG A 48 -27.02 2.98 -6.91
N MET A 49 -26.84 2.44 -8.10
CA MET A 49 -27.77 2.68 -9.19
C MET A 49 -29.13 2.08 -8.85
N ARG A 50 -30.18 2.91 -8.93
CA ARG A 50 -31.56 2.47 -8.86
C ARG A 50 -32.00 2.00 -10.24
N LEU A 51 -32.58 0.81 -10.31
CA LEU A 51 -32.98 0.20 -11.58
C LEU A 51 -34.34 0.72 -12.02
N MET A 52 -34.43 2.01 -12.30
CA MET A 52 -35.61 2.63 -12.85
C MET A 52 -35.78 2.21 -14.31
N LYS A 53 -37.01 1.93 -14.73
CA LYS A 53 -37.31 1.39 -16.05
C LYS A 53 -36.71 2.23 -17.18
N HIS A 54 -36.84 3.55 -17.12
CA HIS A 54 -36.29 4.46 -18.11
C HIS A 54 -34.76 4.40 -18.16
N ASP A 55 -34.11 4.42 -17.01
CA ASP A 55 -32.65 4.40 -16.92
C ASP A 55 -32.09 3.05 -17.38
N VAL A 56 -32.72 1.95 -17.01
CA VAL A 56 -32.31 0.61 -17.49
C VAL A 56 -32.45 0.53 -19.01
N ASN A 57 -33.55 1.01 -19.57
CA ASN A 57 -33.75 1.01 -21.01
C ASN A 57 -32.73 1.89 -21.74
N LEU A 58 -32.43 3.08 -21.19
CA LEU A 58 -31.43 3.97 -21.78
C LEU A 58 -30.02 3.33 -21.73
N GLY A 59 -29.67 2.76 -20.62
CA GLY A 59 -28.37 2.08 -20.47
C GLY A 59 -28.21 0.90 -21.41
N ARG A 60 -29.25 0.08 -21.55
CA ARG A 60 -29.27 -1.06 -22.47
C ARG A 60 -29.24 -0.62 -23.93
N ALA A 61 -30.01 0.40 -24.26
CA ALA A 61 -30.03 0.95 -25.62
C ALA A 61 -28.67 1.54 -26.00
N THR A 62 -28.02 2.25 -25.08
CA THR A 62 -26.68 2.79 -25.29
C THR A 62 -25.66 1.68 -25.49
N PHE A 63 -25.69 0.65 -24.65
CA PHE A 63 -24.81 -0.50 -24.75
C PHE A 63 -25.02 -1.26 -26.07
N TRP A 64 -26.26 -1.49 -26.45
CA TRP A 64 -26.61 -2.12 -27.72
C TRP A 64 -26.11 -1.31 -28.93
N ASP A 65 -26.31 -0.01 -28.91
CA ASP A 65 -25.86 0.89 -30.00
C ASP A 65 -24.34 0.87 -30.15
N ILE A 66 -23.58 1.01 -29.06
CA ILE A 66 -22.12 0.99 -29.13
C ILE A 66 -21.58 -0.37 -29.56
N LYS A 67 -22.20 -1.45 -29.08
CA LYS A 67 -21.81 -2.81 -29.45
C LYS A 67 -21.98 -3.05 -30.97
N ASN A 68 -23.06 -2.54 -31.54
CA ASN A 68 -23.33 -2.68 -32.97
C ASN A 68 -22.39 -1.84 -33.83
N ARG A 69 -21.85 -0.74 -33.30
CA ARG A 69 -20.95 0.16 -34.04
C ARG A 69 -19.50 -0.28 -34.02
N LEU A 70 -19.12 -1.22 -33.14
CA LEU A 70 -17.75 -1.70 -33.03
C LEU A 70 -17.60 -3.07 -33.70
N PRO A 71 -16.92 -3.16 -34.87
CA PRO A 71 -16.77 -4.43 -35.55
C PRO A 71 -15.81 -5.35 -34.81
N ARG A 72 -16.13 -6.64 -34.77
CA ARG A 72 -15.34 -7.69 -34.13
C ARG A 72 -13.93 -7.83 -34.72
N SER A 73 -13.74 -7.41 -35.98
CA SER A 73 -12.46 -7.53 -36.67
C SER A 73 -11.37 -6.58 -36.18
N VAL A 74 -11.75 -5.52 -35.43
CA VAL A 74 -10.81 -4.48 -34.98
C VAL A 74 -10.29 -4.73 -33.58
N THR A 75 -11.16 -5.20 -32.67
CA THR A 75 -10.77 -5.47 -31.29
C THR A 75 -11.72 -6.50 -30.68
N THR A 76 -11.19 -7.29 -29.72
CA THR A 76 -12.02 -8.22 -28.94
C THR A 76 -12.33 -7.57 -27.63
N ILE A 77 -13.59 -7.15 -27.45
CA ILE A 77 -14.09 -6.56 -26.23
C ILE A 77 -14.88 -7.62 -25.47
N ARG A 78 -14.57 -7.78 -24.19
CA ARG A 78 -15.32 -8.68 -23.28
C ARG A 78 -16.57 -7.95 -22.76
N TRP A 79 -17.58 -7.90 -23.59
CA TRP A 79 -18.83 -7.18 -23.31
C TRP A 79 -19.54 -7.64 -22.04
N GLU A 80 -19.44 -8.92 -21.73
CA GLU A 80 -20.03 -9.52 -20.52
C GLU A 80 -19.46 -8.99 -19.22
N GLN A 81 -18.28 -8.37 -19.26
CA GLN A 81 -17.63 -7.75 -18.09
C GLN A 81 -17.90 -6.25 -18.00
N SER A 82 -18.65 -5.71 -18.93
CA SER A 82 -18.97 -4.29 -18.95
C SER A 82 -19.93 -3.91 -17.82
N PHE A 83 -19.76 -2.70 -17.30
CA PHE A 83 -20.65 -2.11 -16.33
C PHE A 83 -21.25 -0.83 -16.92
N THR A 84 -22.56 -0.65 -16.76
CA THR A 84 -23.28 0.55 -17.20
C THR A 84 -23.80 1.31 -16.00
N SER A 85 -23.51 2.61 -15.93
CA SER A 85 -24.02 3.52 -14.93
C SER A 85 -24.77 4.65 -15.61
N VAL A 86 -25.96 4.98 -15.12
CA VAL A 86 -26.78 6.05 -15.67
C VAL A 86 -26.94 7.16 -14.64
N TYR A 87 -26.57 8.36 -15.03
CA TYR A 87 -26.84 9.57 -14.26
C TYR A 87 -28.15 10.18 -14.74
N SER A 88 -29.10 10.33 -13.85
CA SER A 88 -30.43 10.82 -14.18
C SER A 88 -31.07 11.50 -12.98
N LYS A 89 -32.34 11.92 -13.17
CA LYS A 89 -33.17 12.46 -12.08
C LYS A 89 -33.21 11.52 -10.87
N ASP A 90 -33.29 10.22 -11.09
CA ASP A 90 -33.44 9.22 -10.04
C ASP A 90 -32.08 8.65 -9.56
N ASN A 91 -31.02 8.83 -10.35
CA ASN A 91 -29.70 8.29 -10.08
C ASN A 91 -28.65 9.43 -10.05
N PRO A 92 -28.36 10.00 -8.87
CA PRO A 92 -27.47 11.16 -8.75
C PRO A 92 -25.98 10.83 -8.81
N ASN A 93 -25.62 9.56 -8.69
CA ASN A 93 -24.23 9.12 -8.67
C ASN A 93 -23.84 8.47 -9.99
N LEU A 94 -22.67 8.76 -10.47
CA LEU A 94 -22.05 8.05 -11.58
C LEU A 94 -20.97 7.11 -11.02
N LEU A 95 -21.13 5.82 -11.26
CA LEU A 95 -20.29 4.76 -10.69
C LEU A 95 -19.45 4.12 -11.77
N PHE A 96 -18.17 3.94 -11.50
CA PHE A 96 -17.27 3.19 -12.38
C PHE A 96 -16.05 2.70 -11.60
N ALA A 97 -15.38 1.70 -12.16
CA ALA A 97 -14.12 1.20 -11.63
C ALA A 97 -12.99 1.47 -12.63
N MET A 98 -11.82 1.86 -12.14
CA MET A 98 -10.67 2.16 -12.97
C MET A 98 -9.39 1.86 -12.23
N ALA A 99 -8.49 1.09 -12.86
CA ALA A 99 -7.13 0.86 -12.35
C ALA A 99 -7.09 0.34 -10.90
N GLY A 100 -8.05 -0.48 -10.49
CA GLY A 100 -8.17 -1.04 -9.14
C GLY A 100 -8.92 -0.17 -8.15
N PHE A 101 -9.34 1.03 -8.56
CA PHE A 101 -10.18 1.92 -7.74
C PHE A 101 -11.64 1.75 -8.08
N GLU A 102 -12.50 1.82 -7.09
CA GLU A 102 -13.93 2.06 -7.28
C GLU A 102 -14.19 3.55 -7.10
N CYS A 103 -14.86 4.15 -8.09
CA CYS A 103 -15.11 5.59 -8.14
C CYS A 103 -16.59 5.89 -8.15
N ARG A 104 -16.98 6.96 -7.45
CA ARG A 104 -18.36 7.45 -7.43
C ARG A 104 -18.31 8.97 -7.55
N ILE A 105 -18.88 9.48 -8.64
CA ILE A 105 -18.96 10.93 -8.87
C ILE A 105 -20.36 11.40 -8.47
N LEU A 106 -20.39 12.39 -7.58
CA LEU A 106 -21.62 13.04 -7.12
C LEU A 106 -21.53 14.53 -7.43
N PRO A 107 -22.31 15.03 -8.40
CA PRO A 107 -22.34 16.46 -8.71
C PRO A 107 -22.86 17.29 -7.53
N LYS A 108 -22.30 18.49 -7.37
CA LYS A 108 -22.65 19.43 -6.31
C LYS A 108 -24.13 19.81 -6.31
N VAL A 109 -24.73 19.93 -7.50
CA VAL A 109 -26.16 20.29 -7.68
C VAL A 109 -27.10 19.20 -7.15
N ARG A 110 -26.61 18.01 -6.90
CA ARG A 110 -27.41 16.84 -6.45
C ARG A 110 -27.25 16.56 -4.97
N THR A 111 -26.43 17.31 -4.24
CA THR A 111 -26.22 17.14 -2.81
C THR A 111 -26.14 18.46 -2.10
N THR A 112 -26.68 18.53 -0.88
CA THR A 112 -26.53 19.65 0.03
C THR A 112 -25.59 19.32 1.19
N ASN A 113 -25.06 18.09 1.23
CA ASN A 113 -24.23 17.62 2.32
C ASN A 113 -22.79 18.07 2.12
N GLU A 114 -22.32 19.01 2.94
CA GLU A 114 -20.94 19.51 2.93
C GLU A 114 -20.01 18.70 3.86
N GLU A 115 -20.53 17.74 4.59
CA GLU A 115 -19.82 16.96 5.60
C GLU A 115 -18.58 16.21 5.04
N PHE A 116 -18.60 15.86 3.73
CA PHE A 116 -17.54 15.12 3.09
C PHE A 116 -16.49 15.98 2.39
N ASN A 117 -16.57 17.31 2.48
CA ASN A 117 -15.70 18.23 1.73
C ASN A 117 -14.21 18.12 2.06
N HIS A 118 -13.86 17.64 3.26
CA HIS A 118 -12.48 17.54 3.73
C HIS A 118 -12.09 16.12 4.15
N ARG A 119 -12.89 15.15 3.79
CA ARG A 119 -12.65 13.75 4.12
C ARG A 119 -11.62 13.15 3.15
N ASP A 120 -10.64 12.41 3.69
CA ASP A 120 -9.71 11.64 2.87
C ASP A 120 -10.45 10.59 2.05
N GLY A 121 -10.06 10.44 0.79
CA GLY A 121 -10.72 9.54 -0.15
C GLY A 121 -11.92 10.16 -0.87
N VAL A 122 -12.22 11.42 -0.61
CA VAL A 122 -13.25 12.19 -1.31
C VAL A 122 -12.59 13.39 -1.97
N TRP A 123 -12.45 13.34 -3.29
CA TRP A 123 -11.84 14.43 -4.06
C TRP A 123 -12.87 15.48 -4.39
N ASN A 124 -12.43 16.74 -4.36
CA ASN A 124 -13.22 17.86 -4.86
C ASN A 124 -12.78 18.15 -6.29
N LEU A 125 -13.72 18.02 -7.22
CA LEU A 125 -13.48 18.33 -8.62
C LEU A 125 -13.93 19.77 -8.90
N GLN A 126 -13.15 20.48 -9.69
CA GLN A 126 -13.44 21.88 -10.03
C GLN A 126 -13.38 22.10 -11.54
N ASN A 127 -14.10 23.10 -12.02
CA ASN A 127 -14.02 23.55 -13.39
C ASN A 127 -12.64 24.20 -13.63
N GLU A 128 -11.98 23.85 -14.73
CA GLU A 128 -10.64 24.36 -15.06
C GLU A 128 -10.60 25.88 -15.27
N VAL A 129 -11.68 26.43 -15.82
CA VAL A 129 -11.76 27.86 -16.18
C VAL A 129 -12.23 28.70 -14.99
N THR A 130 -13.38 28.33 -14.40
CA THR A 130 -14.02 29.12 -13.34
C THR A 130 -13.45 28.84 -11.95
N LYS A 131 -12.75 27.71 -11.79
CA LYS A 131 -12.23 27.20 -10.51
C LYS A 131 -13.32 26.92 -9.47
N GLU A 132 -14.58 26.91 -9.88
CA GLU A 132 -15.70 26.52 -9.01
C GLU A 132 -15.76 25.02 -8.86
N ARG A 133 -16.08 24.57 -7.65
CA ARG A 133 -16.29 23.16 -7.36
C ARG A 133 -17.57 22.67 -8.01
N THR A 134 -17.47 21.63 -8.81
CA THR A 134 -18.59 21.09 -9.59
C THR A 134 -19.12 19.76 -9.07
N SER A 135 -18.23 18.95 -8.48
CA SER A 135 -18.58 17.61 -8.02
C SER A 135 -17.59 17.08 -7.00
N GLN A 136 -17.96 15.98 -6.38
CA GLN A 136 -17.08 15.19 -5.53
C GLN A 136 -16.86 13.81 -6.16
N CYS A 137 -15.68 13.26 -5.96
CA CYS A 137 -15.35 11.90 -6.37
C CYS A 137 -14.96 11.08 -5.14
N PHE A 138 -15.77 10.08 -4.83
CA PHE A 138 -15.50 9.14 -3.74
C PHE A 138 -14.66 7.99 -4.29
N LEU A 139 -13.56 7.71 -3.63
CA LEU A 139 -12.64 6.65 -4.02
C LEU A 139 -12.64 5.52 -2.99
N ARG A 140 -12.62 4.30 -3.49
CA ARG A 140 -12.44 3.09 -2.70
C ARG A 140 -11.49 2.15 -3.45
N VAL A 141 -10.95 1.18 -2.73
CA VAL A 141 -10.19 0.10 -3.34
C VAL A 141 -11.14 -0.98 -3.84
N ASP A 142 -10.94 -1.42 -5.07
CA ASP A 142 -11.74 -2.48 -5.68
C ASP A 142 -11.52 -3.82 -4.97
N GLU A 143 -12.55 -4.65 -4.93
CA GLU A 143 -12.54 -5.97 -4.30
C GLU A 143 -11.49 -6.90 -4.91
N ASP A 144 -11.33 -6.88 -6.22
CA ASP A 144 -10.31 -7.70 -6.91
C ASP A 144 -8.89 -7.30 -6.50
N ALA A 145 -8.65 -6.00 -6.33
CA ALA A 145 -7.36 -5.50 -5.84
C ALA A 145 -7.09 -5.94 -4.41
N MET A 146 -8.11 -5.90 -3.54
CA MET A 146 -7.99 -6.42 -2.17
C MET A 146 -7.67 -7.91 -2.17
N SER A 147 -8.34 -8.68 -3.02
CA SER A 147 -8.11 -10.12 -3.14
C SER A 147 -6.70 -10.45 -3.62
N ARG A 148 -6.17 -9.68 -4.56
CA ARG A 148 -4.79 -9.86 -5.04
C ARG A 148 -3.78 -9.60 -3.92
N PHE A 149 -3.98 -8.57 -3.12
CA PHE A 149 -3.12 -8.30 -1.96
C PHE A 149 -3.20 -9.44 -0.93
N HIS A 150 -4.40 -9.89 -0.60
CA HIS A 150 -4.61 -11.00 0.31
C HIS A 150 -3.92 -12.27 -0.17
N ASN A 151 -4.02 -12.58 -1.45
CA ASN A 151 -3.36 -13.73 -2.05
C ASN A 151 -1.83 -13.60 -1.99
N ARG A 152 -1.30 -12.41 -2.18
CA ARG A 152 0.14 -12.16 -2.04
C ARG A 152 0.61 -12.42 -0.60
N VAL A 153 -0.16 -11.99 0.39
CA VAL A 153 0.15 -12.26 1.80
C VAL A 153 0.11 -13.77 2.07
N ARG A 154 -0.87 -14.48 1.54
CA ARG A 154 -0.93 -15.94 1.64
C ARG A 154 0.31 -16.62 1.06
N GLN A 155 0.80 -16.15 -0.07
CA GLN A 155 2.04 -16.66 -0.67
C GLN A 155 3.24 -16.44 0.24
N ILE A 156 3.33 -15.26 0.88
CA ILE A 156 4.40 -14.94 1.83
C ILE A 156 4.34 -15.89 3.03
N LEU A 157 3.14 -16.16 3.55
CA LEU A 157 2.93 -17.07 4.69
C LEU A 157 3.24 -18.52 4.36
N MET A 158 3.17 -18.91 3.10
CA MET A 158 3.51 -20.27 2.63
C MET A 158 5.01 -20.47 2.44
N ALA A 159 5.83 -19.49 2.75
CA ALA A 159 7.28 -19.62 2.66
C ALA A 159 7.78 -20.79 3.50
N SER A 160 8.85 -21.43 3.01
CA SER A 160 9.50 -22.57 3.68
C SER A 160 9.82 -22.24 5.15
N GLY A 161 9.70 -23.23 6.03
CA GLY A 161 10.09 -23.12 7.43
C GLY A 161 11.55 -22.76 7.65
N SER A 162 12.40 -22.98 6.62
CA SER A 162 13.81 -22.60 6.66
C SER A 162 14.09 -21.15 6.23
N THR A 163 13.07 -20.38 5.86
CA THR A 163 13.26 -19.00 5.42
C THR A 163 13.63 -18.08 6.60
N THR A 164 14.35 -17.01 6.32
CA THR A 164 14.71 -16.02 7.35
C THR A 164 13.53 -15.13 7.68
N PHE A 165 13.44 -14.69 8.93
CA PHE A 165 12.42 -13.72 9.37
C PHE A 165 12.52 -12.41 8.59
N THR A 166 13.75 -11.97 8.32
CA THR A 166 14.02 -10.77 7.53
C THR A 166 13.42 -10.86 6.13
N LYS A 167 13.52 -12.03 5.47
CA LYS A 167 12.92 -12.23 4.15
C LYS A 167 11.39 -12.13 4.19
N ILE A 168 10.77 -12.73 5.21
CA ILE A 168 9.32 -12.67 5.37
C ILE A 168 8.88 -11.20 5.53
N VAL A 169 9.53 -10.46 6.41
CA VAL A 169 9.20 -9.05 6.66
C VAL A 169 9.49 -8.18 5.45
N ASN A 170 10.60 -8.42 4.73
CA ASN A 170 10.91 -7.67 3.51
C ASN A 170 9.82 -7.84 2.45
N LYS A 171 9.32 -9.06 2.28
CA LYS A 171 8.21 -9.34 1.35
C LYS A 171 6.93 -8.63 1.78
N TRP A 172 6.61 -8.66 3.07
CA TRP A 172 5.49 -7.92 3.63
C TRP A 172 5.64 -6.41 3.38
N ASN A 173 6.79 -5.85 3.71
CA ASN A 173 7.06 -4.42 3.53
C ASN A 173 6.91 -4.00 2.06
N THR A 174 7.44 -4.79 1.13
CA THR A 174 7.32 -4.51 -0.30
C THR A 174 5.86 -4.53 -0.75
N ALA A 175 5.10 -5.54 -0.32
CA ALA A 175 3.68 -5.63 -0.64
C ALA A 175 2.88 -4.46 -0.05
N LEU A 176 3.18 -4.10 1.21
CA LEU A 176 2.47 -3.02 1.89
C LEU A 176 2.80 -1.64 1.29
N ILE A 177 4.06 -1.37 0.99
CA ILE A 177 4.46 -0.14 0.31
C ILE A 177 3.78 -0.04 -1.05
N GLY A 178 3.76 -1.14 -1.80
CA GLY A 178 3.08 -1.18 -3.09
C GLY A 178 1.60 -0.85 -3.00
N LEU A 179 0.91 -1.43 -2.02
CA LEU A 179 -0.51 -1.15 -1.79
C LEU A 179 -0.75 0.30 -1.38
N MET A 180 -0.03 0.76 -0.36
CA MET A 180 -0.27 2.07 0.26
C MET A 180 0.15 3.23 -0.63
N THR A 181 1.21 3.09 -1.40
CA THR A 181 1.66 4.15 -2.32
C THR A 181 0.80 4.24 -3.58
N TYR A 182 0.19 3.13 -3.98
CA TYR A 182 -0.71 3.12 -5.13
C TYR A 182 -2.12 3.60 -4.78
N PHE A 183 -2.74 3.07 -3.73
CA PHE A 183 -4.12 3.40 -3.39
C PHE A 183 -4.26 4.64 -2.49
N ARG A 184 -3.30 4.87 -1.61
CA ARG A 184 -3.23 6.05 -0.73
C ARG A 184 -4.55 6.33 -0.01
N GLU A 185 -5.20 7.47 -0.23
CA GLU A 185 -6.44 7.84 0.45
C GLU A 185 -7.63 6.90 0.20
N ALA A 186 -7.63 6.16 -0.88
CA ALA A 186 -8.67 5.16 -1.13
C ALA A 186 -8.69 4.05 -0.07
N VAL A 187 -7.53 3.75 0.52
CA VAL A 187 -7.39 2.73 1.57
C VAL A 187 -8.22 3.09 2.80
N VAL A 188 -8.12 4.35 3.26
CA VAL A 188 -8.82 4.77 4.48
C VAL A 188 -10.34 4.82 4.29
N ASN A 189 -10.79 4.92 3.07
CA ASN A 189 -12.21 4.90 2.73
C ASN A 189 -12.76 3.48 2.53
N THR A 190 -11.92 2.48 2.62
CA THR A 190 -12.27 1.07 2.44
C THR A 190 -12.04 0.32 3.76
N GLN A 191 -13.09 0.27 4.58
CA GLN A 191 -13.02 -0.36 5.91
C GLN A 191 -12.63 -1.82 5.83
N GLU A 192 -13.13 -2.55 4.85
CA GLU A 192 -12.81 -3.97 4.65
C GLU A 192 -11.32 -4.20 4.43
N LEU A 193 -10.67 -3.26 3.74
CA LEU A 193 -9.21 -3.33 3.53
C LEU A 193 -8.45 -3.01 4.82
N LEU A 194 -8.89 -2.03 5.60
CA LEU A 194 -8.28 -1.74 6.89
C LEU A 194 -8.34 -2.96 7.82
N ASP A 195 -9.47 -3.64 7.86
CA ASP A 195 -9.63 -4.89 8.63
C ASP A 195 -8.71 -5.99 8.10
N MET A 196 -8.61 -6.13 6.81
CA MET A 196 -7.70 -7.09 6.17
C MET A 196 -6.25 -6.82 6.53
N LEU A 197 -5.83 -5.55 6.51
CA LEU A 197 -4.45 -5.16 6.84
C LEU A 197 -4.10 -5.51 8.29
N VAL A 198 -5.01 -5.30 9.23
CA VAL A 198 -4.85 -5.72 10.63
C VAL A 198 -4.63 -7.24 10.71
N LYS A 199 -5.50 -8.01 10.06
CA LYS A 199 -5.42 -9.47 10.06
C LYS A 199 -4.14 -9.98 9.40
N CYS A 200 -3.75 -9.39 8.28
CA CYS A 200 -2.56 -9.80 7.54
C CYS A 200 -1.29 -9.49 8.34
N GLU A 201 -1.19 -8.33 8.94
CA GLU A 201 -0.04 -7.97 9.77
C GLU A 201 0.09 -8.91 10.97
N ASN A 202 -1.03 -9.24 11.63
CA ASN A 202 -1.06 -10.25 12.69
C ASN A 202 -0.59 -11.63 12.19
N LYS A 203 -1.01 -12.05 11.02
CA LYS A 203 -0.61 -13.34 10.45
C LYS A 203 0.89 -13.40 10.16
N ILE A 204 1.47 -12.33 9.63
CA ILE A 204 2.91 -12.24 9.39
C ILE A 204 3.66 -12.36 10.72
N GLN A 205 3.25 -11.63 11.73
CA GLN A 205 3.85 -11.72 13.06
C GLN A 205 3.69 -13.11 13.67
N THR A 206 2.53 -13.72 13.54
CA THR A 206 2.28 -15.09 14.02
C THR A 206 3.19 -16.10 13.33
N ARG A 207 3.43 -15.96 12.03
CA ARG A 207 4.36 -16.81 11.29
C ARG A 207 5.76 -16.76 11.89
N ILE A 208 6.21 -15.59 12.29
CA ILE A 208 7.52 -15.38 12.93
C ILE A 208 7.50 -15.96 14.36
N LYS A 209 6.44 -15.69 15.13
CA LYS A 209 6.28 -16.21 16.49
C LYS A 209 6.30 -17.72 16.56
N ILE A 210 5.70 -18.38 15.57
CA ILE A 210 5.76 -19.86 15.43
C ILE A 210 7.20 -20.31 15.23
N GLY A 211 7.96 -19.62 14.40
CA GLY A 211 9.38 -19.90 14.20
C GLY A 211 10.21 -19.72 15.48
N LEU A 212 9.78 -18.87 16.39
CA LEU A 212 10.38 -18.67 17.70
C LEU A 212 9.80 -19.59 18.77
N ASN A 213 8.90 -20.49 18.40
CA ASN A 213 8.21 -21.41 19.28
C ASN A 213 7.45 -20.74 20.44
N SER A 214 6.87 -19.57 20.18
CA SER A 214 6.07 -18.84 21.16
C SER A 214 4.61 -19.31 21.15
N LYS A 215 4.10 -19.70 22.32
CA LYS A 215 2.71 -20.16 22.49
C LYS A 215 1.74 -19.06 22.94
N MET A 216 2.26 -17.88 23.31
CA MET A 216 1.44 -16.77 23.77
C MET A 216 1.65 -15.50 22.93
N PRO A 217 1.06 -15.45 21.71
CA PRO A 217 1.31 -14.36 20.75
C PRO A 217 0.92 -12.98 21.27
N SER A 218 -0.07 -12.88 22.16
CA SER A 218 -0.60 -11.63 22.67
C SER A 218 0.37 -10.83 23.57
N ARG A 219 1.39 -11.48 24.07
CA ARG A 219 2.37 -10.85 24.97
C ARG A 219 3.71 -10.58 24.33
N PHE A 220 3.83 -10.83 23.03
CA PHE A 220 5.09 -10.60 22.33
C PHE A 220 5.25 -9.11 22.06
N PRO A 221 6.36 -8.47 22.50
CA PRO A 221 6.52 -7.02 22.38
C PRO A 221 6.64 -6.54 20.93
N PRO A 222 6.04 -5.40 20.58
CA PRO A 222 6.15 -4.82 19.25
C PRO A 222 7.57 -4.49 18.82
N VAL A 223 8.44 -4.18 19.78
CA VAL A 223 9.82 -3.76 19.55
C VAL A 223 10.60 -4.74 18.66
N VAL A 224 10.36 -6.02 18.79
CA VAL A 224 11.05 -7.06 18.04
C VAL A 224 10.76 -6.95 16.54
N PHE A 225 9.52 -6.64 16.19
CA PHE A 225 9.08 -6.58 14.80
C PHE A 225 9.40 -5.23 14.14
N TYR A 226 9.16 -4.14 14.86
CA TYR A 226 9.16 -2.81 14.28
C TYR A 226 10.48 -2.06 14.38
N THR A 227 11.38 -2.49 15.27
CA THR A 227 12.69 -1.88 15.37
C THR A 227 13.42 -1.94 14.03
N PRO A 228 14.03 -0.83 13.57
CA PRO A 228 14.80 -0.83 12.33
C PRO A 228 15.92 -1.88 12.31
N LYS A 229 16.25 -2.34 11.12
CA LYS A 229 17.25 -3.39 10.90
C LYS A 229 18.63 -3.03 11.43
N GLU A 230 18.98 -1.75 11.42
CA GLU A 230 20.27 -1.24 11.92
C GLU A 230 20.45 -1.46 13.41
N LEU A 231 19.36 -1.62 14.13
CA LEU A 231 19.34 -1.93 15.57
C LEU A 231 19.02 -3.40 15.86
N GLY A 232 19.01 -4.23 14.84
CA GLY A 232 18.79 -5.66 14.97
C GLY A 232 17.34 -6.11 14.92
N GLY A 233 16.40 -5.22 14.68
CA GLY A 233 14.99 -5.56 14.49
C GLY A 233 14.67 -6.03 13.08
N LEU A 234 13.41 -6.35 12.83
CA LEU A 234 12.94 -6.79 11.52
C LEU A 234 12.54 -5.63 10.60
N GLY A 235 12.43 -4.41 11.14
CA GLY A 235 12.07 -3.23 10.37
C GLY A 235 10.69 -3.33 9.72
N MET A 236 9.74 -4.01 10.36
CA MET A 236 8.39 -4.22 9.84
C MET A 236 7.62 -2.90 9.77
N LEU A 237 7.03 -2.62 8.62
CA LEU A 237 6.13 -1.51 8.44
C LEU A 237 4.74 -1.89 8.92
N SER A 238 4.02 -0.94 9.49
CA SER A 238 2.74 -1.19 10.14
C SER A 238 1.60 -0.39 9.51
N MET A 239 0.47 -1.07 9.34
CA MET A 239 -0.85 -0.49 9.11
C MET A 239 -1.88 -1.00 10.11
N GLY A 240 -1.50 -1.96 10.94
CA GLY A 240 -2.42 -2.63 11.85
C GLY A 240 -2.68 -1.91 13.17
N HIS A 241 -1.76 -1.06 13.62
CA HIS A 241 -1.93 -0.27 14.84
C HIS A 241 -2.68 1.01 14.52
N VAL A 242 -3.97 0.91 14.34
CA VAL A 242 -4.83 1.98 13.84
C VAL A 242 -6.16 1.95 14.58
N LEU A 243 -6.77 3.13 14.69
CA LEU A 243 -8.17 3.24 15.09
C LEU A 243 -9.02 3.20 13.82
N ILE A 244 -9.80 2.14 13.65
CA ILE A 244 -10.62 1.93 12.46
C ILE A 244 -11.93 2.68 12.63
N PRO A 245 -12.23 3.68 11.78
CA PRO A 245 -13.49 4.38 11.86
C PRO A 245 -14.67 3.45 11.64
N GLN A 246 -15.67 3.55 12.51
CA GLN A 246 -16.89 2.78 12.41
C GLN A 246 -18.06 3.74 12.29
N SER A 247 -18.96 3.44 11.38
CA SER A 247 -20.27 4.07 11.31
C SER A 247 -21.32 3.10 11.85
N ASP A 248 -22.54 3.62 12.15
CA ASP A 248 -23.63 2.76 12.56
C ASP A 248 -23.92 1.75 11.46
N LEU A 249 -23.79 0.46 11.76
CA LEU A 249 -23.97 -0.62 10.79
C LEU A 249 -25.38 -0.66 10.17
N ARG A 250 -26.38 -0.19 10.88
CA ARG A 250 -27.76 -0.12 10.36
C ARG A 250 -27.87 0.87 9.21
N TRP A 251 -27.18 2.00 9.34
CA TRP A 251 -27.31 3.10 8.40
C TRP A 251 -26.18 3.13 7.37
N SER A 252 -24.98 2.66 7.70
CA SER A 252 -23.83 2.70 6.80
C SER A 252 -24.01 1.85 5.54
N LYS A 253 -24.81 0.77 5.61
CA LYS A 253 -25.17 -0.05 4.45
C LYS A 253 -26.22 0.60 3.57
N GLN A 254 -27.00 1.54 4.08
CA GLN A 254 -28.12 2.16 3.40
C GLN A 254 -27.79 3.54 2.85
N THR A 255 -27.06 4.35 3.63
CA THR A 255 -26.73 5.73 3.28
C THR A 255 -25.34 6.10 3.77
N ASP A 256 -24.79 7.20 3.25
CA ASP A 256 -23.53 7.76 3.72
C ASP A 256 -23.72 8.35 5.11
N THR A 257 -23.14 7.71 6.11
CA THR A 257 -23.18 8.17 7.49
C THR A 257 -21.82 8.62 7.97
N GLY A 258 -21.80 9.56 8.91
CA GLY A 258 -20.59 9.97 9.59
C GLY A 258 -20.04 8.87 10.51
N ILE A 259 -18.80 9.03 10.93
CA ILE A 259 -18.13 8.14 11.87
C ILE A 259 -18.76 8.33 13.26
N THR A 260 -19.23 7.24 13.86
CA THR A 260 -19.83 7.27 15.20
C THR A 260 -18.88 6.86 16.31
N HIS A 261 -17.97 5.95 16.02
CA HIS A 261 -16.98 5.47 16.99
C HIS A 261 -15.76 4.89 16.25
N PHE A 262 -14.72 4.56 17.02
CA PHE A 262 -13.51 3.94 16.50
C PHE A 262 -13.35 2.56 17.13
N ARG A 263 -12.89 1.61 16.32
CA ARG A 263 -12.52 0.27 16.78
C ARG A 263 -11.00 0.16 16.75
N SER A 264 -10.44 -0.38 17.84
CA SER A 264 -9.01 -0.63 17.92
C SER A 264 -8.58 -1.71 16.92
N GLY A 265 -7.44 -1.50 16.27
CA GLY A 265 -6.78 -2.49 15.44
C GLY A 265 -5.97 -3.48 16.26
N MET A 266 -4.68 -3.62 15.95
CA MET A 266 -3.78 -4.50 16.70
C MET A 266 -3.58 -4.00 18.12
N SER A 267 -3.50 -4.95 19.07
CA SER A 267 -3.17 -4.65 20.46
C SER A 267 -1.67 -4.34 20.61
N HIS A 268 -1.37 -3.34 21.40
CA HIS A 268 0.00 -2.97 21.79
C HIS A 268 0.00 -2.50 23.23
N ASP A 269 1.18 -2.35 23.79
CA ASP A 269 1.31 -1.80 25.14
C ASP A 269 0.75 -0.37 25.18
N GLU A 270 0.02 -0.04 26.24
CA GLU A 270 -0.84 1.16 26.33
C GLU A 270 -0.13 2.48 26.03
N ASP A 271 1.18 2.55 26.28
CA ASP A 271 1.95 3.79 26.11
C ASP A 271 2.66 3.92 24.76
N GLN A 272 2.53 2.92 23.88
CA GLN A 272 3.21 2.91 22.58
C GLN A 272 2.24 3.22 21.46
N LEU A 273 2.47 4.34 20.78
CA LEU A 273 1.75 4.72 19.58
C LEU A 273 2.56 4.34 18.35
N ILE A 274 2.36 3.12 17.86
CA ILE A 274 3.07 2.60 16.69
C ILE A 274 2.66 3.39 15.45
N PRO A 275 3.61 4.01 14.71
CA PRO A 275 3.30 4.77 13.52
C PRO A 275 2.58 3.96 12.45
N ASN A 276 1.63 4.61 11.79
CA ASN A 276 0.85 4.04 10.71
C ASN A 276 1.39 4.56 9.37
N LEU A 277 1.69 3.66 8.44
CA LEU A 277 2.34 4.00 7.17
C LEU A 277 1.56 5.04 6.35
N TYR A 278 0.24 5.03 6.43
CA TYR A 278 -0.60 5.98 5.70
C TYR A 278 -0.24 7.44 5.98
N ARG A 279 0.16 7.75 7.20
CA ARG A 279 0.50 9.12 7.60
C ARG A 279 1.78 9.67 6.95
N TYR A 280 2.53 8.81 6.29
CA TYR A 280 3.82 9.15 5.65
C TYR A 280 3.74 9.16 4.13
N VAL A 281 2.56 8.90 3.58
CA VAL A 281 2.31 8.93 2.14
C VAL A 281 1.28 10.01 1.86
N GLN A 282 1.61 10.97 0.99
CA GLN A 282 0.70 12.05 0.65
C GLN A 282 -0.45 11.55 -0.22
N PRO A 283 -1.72 11.94 0.07
CA PRO A 283 -2.85 11.58 -0.78
C PRO A 283 -2.68 12.02 -2.24
N TRP A 284 -3.22 11.24 -3.16
CA TRP A 284 -3.13 11.55 -4.59
C TRP A 284 -3.77 12.89 -4.95
N GLU A 285 -4.87 13.26 -4.31
CA GLU A 285 -5.49 14.57 -4.55
C GLU A 285 -4.48 15.70 -4.31
N ALA A 286 -3.80 15.67 -3.18
CA ALA A 286 -2.78 16.66 -2.85
C ALA A 286 -1.59 16.60 -3.80
N GLU A 287 -1.16 15.41 -4.20
CA GLU A 287 -0.07 15.23 -5.17
C GLU A 287 -0.42 15.84 -6.52
N PHE A 288 -1.64 15.63 -7.01
CA PHE A 288 -2.06 16.16 -8.31
C PHE A 288 -2.21 17.68 -8.31
N ILE A 289 -2.79 18.24 -7.25
CA ILE A 289 -2.90 19.70 -7.09
C ILE A 289 -1.51 20.33 -7.03
N ASP A 290 -0.63 19.74 -6.24
CA ASP A 290 0.74 20.20 -6.07
C ASP A 290 1.55 20.11 -7.36
N SER A 291 1.38 19.00 -8.10
CA SER A 291 2.03 18.79 -9.39
C SER A 291 1.65 19.86 -10.41
N GLN A 292 0.37 20.17 -10.51
CA GLN A 292 -0.12 21.19 -11.41
C GLN A 292 0.49 22.56 -11.07
N ARG A 293 0.55 22.90 -9.80
CA ARG A 293 1.12 24.15 -9.31
C ARG A 293 2.62 24.25 -9.61
N VAL A 294 3.40 23.25 -9.23
CA VAL A 294 4.87 23.33 -9.37
C VAL A 294 5.33 23.30 -10.82
N TRP A 295 4.65 22.56 -11.69
CA TRP A 295 4.98 22.56 -13.11
C TRP A 295 4.56 23.84 -13.81
N ALA A 296 3.48 24.50 -13.40
CA ALA A 296 3.11 25.82 -13.87
C ALA A 296 4.16 26.87 -13.43
N GLU A 297 4.59 26.82 -12.18
CA GLU A 297 5.67 27.70 -11.68
C GLU A 297 6.99 27.43 -12.41
N TYR A 298 7.31 26.18 -12.68
CA TYR A 298 8.49 25.80 -13.47
C TYR A 298 8.44 26.44 -14.88
N ALA A 299 7.30 26.37 -15.55
CA ALA A 299 7.14 26.97 -16.88
C ALA A 299 7.39 28.47 -16.86
N LEU A 300 6.89 29.18 -15.83
CA LEU A 300 7.14 30.61 -15.65
C LEU A 300 8.62 30.91 -15.39
N LYS A 301 9.25 30.17 -14.49
CA LYS A 301 10.68 30.32 -14.18
C LYS A 301 11.57 30.07 -15.40
N ARG A 302 11.21 29.07 -16.19
CA ARG A 302 11.91 28.76 -17.43
C ARG A 302 11.79 29.91 -18.44
N GLN A 303 10.62 30.50 -18.57
CA GLN A 303 10.38 31.63 -19.45
C GLN A 303 11.19 32.86 -19.01
N GLU A 304 11.22 33.17 -17.72
CA GLU A 304 12.03 34.26 -17.15
C GLU A 304 13.52 34.02 -17.36
N ALA A 305 14.00 32.80 -17.14
CA ALA A 305 15.39 32.44 -17.35
C ALA A 305 15.80 32.58 -18.83
N ALA A 306 14.93 32.20 -19.76
CA ALA A 306 15.15 32.35 -21.18
C ALA A 306 15.24 33.82 -21.61
N ALA A 307 14.40 34.69 -21.01
CA ALA A 307 14.43 36.13 -21.25
C ALA A 307 15.75 36.77 -20.77
N GLN A 308 16.39 36.21 -19.75
CA GLN A 308 17.68 36.64 -19.19
C GLN A 308 18.87 35.89 -19.80
N ASN A 309 18.67 35.05 -20.79
CA ASN A 309 19.68 34.19 -21.43
C ASN A 309 20.46 33.31 -20.41
N ARG A 310 19.79 32.84 -19.35
CA ARG A 310 20.36 31.94 -18.36
C ARG A 310 19.57 30.64 -18.29
N ARG A 311 20.22 29.63 -17.75
CA ARG A 311 19.57 28.34 -17.46
C ARG A 311 19.09 28.30 -16.03
N LEU A 312 18.05 27.53 -15.78
CA LEU A 312 17.58 27.25 -14.42
C LEU A 312 18.63 26.45 -13.64
N THR A 313 18.82 26.81 -12.38
CA THR A 313 19.73 26.16 -11.46
C THR A 313 18.95 25.37 -10.43
N LEU A 314 19.67 24.52 -9.64
CA LEU A 314 19.08 23.79 -8.51
C LEU A 314 18.44 24.74 -7.49
N GLU A 315 19.08 25.90 -7.26
CA GLU A 315 18.58 26.89 -6.32
C GLU A 315 17.22 27.46 -6.74
N ASP A 316 16.99 27.65 -8.03
CA ASP A 316 15.73 28.17 -8.56
C ASP A 316 14.55 27.22 -8.28
N LEU A 317 14.81 25.92 -8.15
CA LEU A 317 13.82 24.87 -8.03
C LEU A 317 13.89 24.13 -6.67
N GLU A 318 14.63 24.66 -5.71
CA GLU A 318 14.81 24.02 -4.40
C GLU A 318 13.49 23.80 -3.67
N ASP A 319 12.59 24.78 -3.71
CA ASP A 319 11.30 24.74 -3.01
C ASP A 319 10.36 23.64 -3.54
N SER A 320 10.50 23.28 -4.82
CA SER A 320 9.65 22.29 -5.49
C SER A 320 10.38 21.01 -5.82
N TRP A 321 11.58 20.81 -5.29
CA TRP A 321 12.48 19.69 -5.64
C TRP A 321 11.81 18.31 -5.53
N ASP A 322 11.08 18.07 -4.42
CA ASP A 322 10.44 16.79 -4.12
C ASP A 322 8.95 16.79 -4.48
N ARG A 323 8.52 17.67 -5.36
CA ARG A 323 7.12 17.84 -5.72
C ARG A 323 6.91 17.60 -7.21
N GLY A 324 5.67 17.31 -7.56
CA GLY A 324 5.28 17.08 -8.95
C GLY A 324 5.26 15.61 -9.35
N ILE A 325 4.54 15.32 -10.41
CA ILE A 325 4.48 14.01 -11.06
C ILE A 325 4.62 14.26 -12.57
N PRO A 326 5.79 14.01 -13.15
CA PRO A 326 7.06 13.58 -12.51
C PRO A 326 7.61 14.60 -11.51
N ARG A 327 8.46 14.14 -10.58
CA ARG A 327 9.14 15.04 -9.64
C ARG A 327 10.02 16.04 -10.39
N ILE A 328 10.07 17.26 -9.89
CA ILE A 328 10.90 18.33 -10.48
C ILE A 328 12.37 17.92 -10.54
N ASN A 329 12.85 17.18 -9.54
CA ASN A 329 14.24 16.71 -9.51
C ASN A 329 14.64 15.82 -10.70
N THR A 330 13.69 15.24 -11.41
CA THR A 330 13.98 14.45 -12.62
C THR A 330 14.58 15.27 -13.76
N LEU A 331 14.43 16.59 -13.72
CA LEU A 331 15.05 17.50 -14.68
C LEU A 331 16.58 17.54 -14.56
N PHE A 332 17.12 17.13 -13.42
CA PHE A 332 18.56 17.20 -13.10
C PHE A 332 19.22 15.82 -13.09
N GLN A 333 18.56 14.79 -13.57
CA GLN A 333 19.15 13.46 -13.65
C GLN A 333 20.31 13.40 -14.63
N LYS A 334 21.31 12.56 -14.30
CA LYS A 334 22.53 12.42 -15.10
C LYS A 334 22.25 11.89 -16.51
N ASP A 335 21.32 10.96 -16.65
CA ASP A 335 20.98 10.28 -17.90
C ASP A 335 19.68 10.78 -18.54
N ARG A 336 19.28 12.00 -18.22
CA ARG A 336 18.02 12.60 -18.74
C ARG A 336 17.94 12.65 -20.28
N HIS A 337 19.08 12.79 -20.94
CA HIS A 337 19.14 12.80 -22.41
C HIS A 337 18.76 11.46 -23.02
N THR A 338 19.20 10.37 -22.41
CA THR A 338 18.86 9.00 -22.82
C THR A 338 17.39 8.69 -22.51
N LEU A 339 16.93 9.07 -21.31
CA LEU A 339 15.57 8.81 -20.85
C LEU A 339 14.51 9.56 -21.66
N ALA A 340 14.88 10.71 -22.26
CA ALA A 340 13.96 11.48 -23.11
C ALA A 340 13.49 10.68 -24.34
N TYR A 341 14.26 9.70 -24.79
CA TYR A 341 13.92 8.82 -25.91
C TYR A 341 13.31 7.48 -25.50
N ASP A 342 13.22 7.20 -24.22
CA ASP A 342 12.62 5.97 -23.69
C ASP A 342 11.09 6.11 -23.63
N LYS A 343 10.46 6.06 -24.78
CA LYS A 343 9.02 6.18 -24.93
C LYS A 343 8.33 4.83 -24.75
N GLY A 344 7.11 4.85 -24.15
CA GLY A 344 6.34 3.63 -23.92
C GLY A 344 6.80 2.83 -22.70
N TRP A 345 7.59 3.41 -21.83
CA TRP A 345 8.12 2.74 -20.66
C TRP A 345 7.03 2.30 -19.67
N ARG A 346 5.92 3.06 -19.56
CA ARG A 346 4.81 2.68 -18.65
C ARG A 346 4.19 1.35 -19.08
N VAL A 347 3.92 1.19 -20.37
CA VAL A 347 3.35 -0.04 -20.91
C VAL A 347 4.32 -1.21 -20.70
N ARG A 348 5.61 -1.02 -21.03
CA ARG A 348 6.63 -2.06 -20.83
C ARG A 348 6.78 -2.44 -19.36
N THR A 349 6.72 -1.48 -18.45
CA THR A 349 6.80 -1.73 -16.99
C THR A 349 5.60 -2.55 -16.52
N GLU A 350 4.40 -2.21 -16.98
CA GLU A 350 3.18 -2.95 -16.64
C GLU A 350 3.22 -4.39 -17.15
N PHE A 351 3.65 -4.62 -18.39
CA PHE A 351 3.68 -5.94 -19.00
C PHE A 351 4.91 -6.78 -18.68
N LYS A 352 5.91 -6.20 -18.05
CA LYS A 352 7.13 -6.91 -17.66
C LYS A 352 6.85 -8.11 -16.72
N ALA A 353 5.84 -8.01 -15.88
CA ALA A 353 5.44 -9.08 -14.97
C ALA A 353 5.00 -10.35 -15.72
N TYR A 354 4.40 -10.22 -16.90
CA TYR A 354 3.99 -11.36 -17.72
C TYR A 354 5.18 -12.07 -18.36
N GLN A 355 6.25 -11.35 -18.68
CA GLN A 355 7.44 -11.92 -19.28
C GLN A 355 8.34 -12.65 -18.27
N VAL A 356 8.41 -12.13 -17.04
CA VAL A 356 9.33 -12.61 -15.99
C VAL A 356 8.62 -13.50 -14.97
N LEU A 357 7.30 -13.65 -15.04
CA LEU A 357 6.45 -14.39 -14.10
C LEU A 357 6.63 -13.93 -12.65
N LYS A 358 7.04 -12.69 -12.44
CA LYS A 358 7.26 -12.09 -11.13
C LYS A 358 6.35 -10.89 -10.96
N GLN A 359 5.60 -10.86 -9.84
CA GLN A 359 4.76 -9.72 -9.50
C GLN A 359 5.63 -8.52 -9.15
N ASN A 360 5.36 -7.38 -9.79
CA ASN A 360 5.98 -6.10 -9.49
C ASN A 360 4.95 -5.19 -8.81
N PRO A 361 5.10 -4.88 -7.51
CA PRO A 361 4.16 -3.99 -6.81
C PRO A 361 4.17 -2.55 -7.35
N PHE A 362 5.22 -2.16 -8.07
CA PHE A 362 5.41 -0.81 -8.60
C PHE A 362 5.28 -0.77 -10.12
N TRP A 363 4.40 -1.59 -10.65
CA TRP A 363 4.16 -1.73 -12.10
C TRP A 363 3.75 -0.43 -12.79
N TRP A 364 3.26 0.55 -12.05
CA TRP A 364 2.68 1.80 -12.54
C TRP A 364 3.69 2.96 -12.60
N THR A 365 4.86 2.82 -12.03
CA THR A 365 5.87 3.87 -11.95
C THR A 365 7.27 3.33 -12.17
N HIS A 366 8.17 4.22 -12.54
CA HIS A 366 9.60 3.95 -12.63
C HIS A 366 10.36 5.16 -12.10
N GLN A 367 11.23 4.97 -11.12
CA GLN A 367 11.91 6.07 -10.43
C GLN A 367 12.73 6.96 -11.37
N ARG A 368 13.33 6.38 -12.43
CA ARG A 368 14.12 7.16 -13.41
C ARG A 368 13.27 8.13 -14.21
N HIS A 369 11.99 7.84 -14.42
CA HIS A 369 11.06 8.68 -15.18
C HIS A 369 10.21 9.59 -14.31
N ASP A 370 9.64 9.07 -13.23
CA ASP A 370 8.74 9.82 -12.36
C ASP A 370 9.44 10.43 -11.15
N GLY A 371 10.66 9.99 -10.85
CA GLY A 371 11.29 10.26 -9.57
C GLY A 371 10.69 9.38 -8.48
N LYS A 372 11.12 9.59 -7.25
CA LYS A 372 10.58 8.87 -6.09
C LYS A 372 9.34 9.58 -5.57
N LEU A 373 8.19 8.93 -5.69
CA LEU A 373 6.88 9.52 -5.38
C LEU A 373 6.46 9.38 -3.91
N TRP A 374 7.35 8.90 -3.06
CA TRP A 374 7.14 8.80 -1.61
C TRP A 374 8.47 8.87 -0.88
N ASN A 375 8.43 9.28 0.39
CA ASN A 375 9.60 9.33 1.26
C ASN A 375 9.19 8.86 2.66
N LEU A 376 9.77 7.76 3.11
CA LEU A 376 9.46 7.11 4.38
C LEU A 376 10.52 7.36 5.46
N ASN A 377 11.43 8.30 5.26
CA ASN A 377 12.51 8.56 6.23
C ASN A 377 11.97 8.96 7.61
N ASN A 378 10.93 9.77 7.64
CA ASN A 378 10.31 10.20 8.91
C ASN A 378 9.61 9.04 9.64
N TYR A 379 9.12 8.04 8.92
CA TYR A 379 8.54 6.85 9.50
C TYR A 379 9.56 6.12 10.39
N ARG A 380 10.76 5.92 9.88
CA ARG A 380 11.85 5.26 10.62
C ARG A 380 12.16 5.98 11.92
N THR A 381 12.33 7.30 11.85
CA THR A 381 12.61 8.14 13.02
C THR A 381 11.47 8.08 14.05
N ASP A 382 10.25 8.21 13.59
CA ASP A 382 9.07 8.19 14.45
C ASP A 382 8.85 6.81 15.07
N MET A 383 9.17 5.75 14.34
CA MET A 383 9.11 4.39 14.90
C MET A 383 10.12 4.20 16.03
N ILE A 384 11.35 4.66 15.85
CA ILE A 384 12.36 4.60 16.92
C ILE A 384 11.87 5.34 18.15
N GLN A 385 11.31 6.54 18.01
CA GLN A 385 10.78 7.31 19.12
C GLN A 385 9.59 6.62 19.80
N ALA A 386 8.69 6.05 19.01
CA ALA A 386 7.52 5.33 19.52
C ALA A 386 7.91 4.11 20.36
N LEU A 387 9.02 3.48 20.02
CA LEU A 387 9.54 2.30 20.74
C LEU A 387 10.42 2.67 21.96
N GLY A 388 10.54 3.95 22.27
CA GLY A 388 11.27 4.42 23.44
C GLY A 388 12.65 5.02 23.17
N GLY A 389 12.95 5.33 21.91
CA GLY A 389 14.27 5.81 21.45
C GLY A 389 15.25 4.66 21.32
N VAL A 390 16.45 4.96 20.81
CA VAL A 390 17.48 3.92 20.64
C VAL A 390 17.83 3.26 21.98
N GLU A 391 17.98 4.04 23.04
CA GLU A 391 18.27 3.52 24.38
C GLU A 391 17.13 2.63 24.90
N GLY A 392 15.88 3.04 24.72
CA GLY A 392 14.72 2.24 25.13
C GLY A 392 14.61 0.94 24.33
N ILE A 393 14.97 0.94 23.08
CA ILE A 393 15.00 -0.28 22.25
C ILE A 393 16.10 -1.23 22.73
N LEU A 394 17.28 -0.71 22.98
CA LEU A 394 18.44 -1.53 23.40
C LEU A 394 18.27 -2.15 24.79
N GLU A 395 17.40 -1.59 25.62
CA GLU A 395 16.98 -2.20 26.89
C GLU A 395 16.37 -3.61 26.73
N HIS A 396 15.78 -3.89 25.57
CA HIS A 396 15.18 -5.17 25.24
C HIS A 396 16.15 -6.17 24.60
N THR A 397 17.41 -5.79 24.42
CA THR A 397 18.42 -6.57 23.68
C THR A 397 19.56 -7.01 24.60
N LEU A 398 20.46 -7.83 24.04
CA LEU A 398 21.70 -8.22 24.74
C LEU A 398 22.65 -7.05 25.02
N PHE A 399 22.47 -5.91 24.37
CA PHE A 399 23.30 -4.72 24.61
C PHE A 399 23.25 -4.30 26.08
N LYS A 400 22.11 -4.44 26.74
CA LYS A 400 21.93 -4.11 28.14
C LYS A 400 22.91 -4.85 29.08
N GLY A 401 23.31 -6.07 28.73
CA GLY A 401 24.24 -6.87 29.50
C GLY A 401 25.70 -6.65 29.13
N THR A 402 26.00 -5.72 28.25
CA THR A 402 27.38 -5.42 27.82
C THR A 402 28.01 -4.30 28.62
N TYR A 403 29.33 -4.21 28.58
CA TYR A 403 30.08 -3.16 29.24
C TYR A 403 30.24 -1.89 28.37
N PHE A 404 29.59 -1.80 27.24
CA PHE A 404 29.65 -0.63 26.36
C PHE A 404 28.87 0.52 26.98
N PRO A 405 29.50 1.68 27.22
CA PRO A 405 28.83 2.80 27.89
C PRO A 405 27.80 3.52 27.00
N THR A 406 27.97 3.47 25.69
CA THR A 406 27.08 4.12 24.72
C THR A 406 26.84 3.21 23.52
N TRP A 407 25.74 3.47 22.85
CA TRP A 407 25.40 2.79 21.59
C TRP A 407 26.06 3.46 20.37
N GLU A 408 26.74 4.57 20.54
CA GLU A 408 27.43 5.26 19.45
C GLU A 408 28.44 4.35 18.77
N GLY A 409 28.39 4.30 17.44
CA GLY A 409 29.26 3.42 16.67
C GLY A 409 28.82 1.96 16.64
N LEU A 410 27.63 1.65 17.14
CA LEU A 410 27.06 0.31 17.05
C LEU A 410 26.61 0.02 15.61
N PHE A 411 27.16 -1.06 15.04
CA PHE A 411 26.77 -1.55 13.72
C PHE A 411 26.23 -2.96 13.81
N TRP A 412 25.00 -3.15 13.26
CA TRP A 412 24.44 -4.47 13.09
C TRP A 412 24.88 -5.05 11.75
N GLU A 413 25.60 -6.17 11.76
CA GLU A 413 26.01 -6.86 10.54
C GLU A 413 24.93 -7.83 10.09
N LYS A 414 24.51 -7.71 8.82
CA LYS A 414 23.48 -8.56 8.22
C LYS A 414 23.94 -10.00 8.02
N ALA A 415 25.22 -10.20 7.76
CA ALA A 415 25.82 -11.49 7.48
C ALA A 415 27.24 -11.54 8.01
N SER A 416 27.64 -12.69 8.56
CA SER A 416 29.01 -12.94 8.96
C SER A 416 29.89 -13.25 7.73
N GLY A 417 31.20 -13.21 7.90
CA GLY A 417 32.15 -13.60 6.85
C GLY A 417 31.95 -15.06 6.40
N PHE A 418 31.56 -15.94 7.32
CA PHE A 418 31.23 -17.33 7.02
C PHE A 418 30.00 -17.42 6.11
N GLU A 419 28.92 -16.70 6.41
CA GLU A 419 27.72 -16.67 5.58
C GLU A 419 28.02 -16.16 4.17
N GLU A 420 28.81 -15.08 4.05
CA GLU A 420 29.22 -14.54 2.76
C GLU A 420 30.07 -15.55 1.96
N SER A 421 30.99 -16.22 2.62
CA SER A 421 31.88 -17.19 1.98
C SER A 421 31.12 -18.44 1.48
N MET A 422 30.01 -18.79 2.13
CA MET A 422 29.19 -19.96 1.79
C MET A 422 28.05 -19.69 0.81
N LYS A 423 27.76 -18.43 0.53
CA LYS A 423 26.60 -18.02 -0.26
C LYS A 423 26.55 -18.63 -1.66
N TYR A 424 27.70 -18.77 -2.30
CA TYR A 424 27.81 -19.26 -3.68
C TYR A 424 28.40 -20.66 -3.80
N LYS A 425 28.64 -21.35 -2.69
CA LYS A 425 29.16 -22.73 -2.73
C LYS A 425 28.03 -23.74 -2.95
N LYS A 426 28.37 -24.85 -3.58
CA LYS A 426 27.46 -25.97 -3.72
C LYS A 426 27.23 -26.61 -2.35
N LEU A 427 26.01 -26.48 -1.84
CA LEU A 427 25.61 -27.06 -0.56
C LEU A 427 24.47 -28.05 -0.77
N THR A 428 24.39 -29.05 0.09
CA THR A 428 23.21 -29.91 0.15
C THR A 428 22.01 -29.11 0.61
N ASN A 429 20.80 -29.62 0.37
CA ASN A 429 19.59 -28.92 0.82
C ASN A 429 19.57 -28.71 2.35
N ALA A 430 20.04 -29.69 3.10
CA ALA A 430 20.14 -29.60 4.55
C ALA A 430 21.16 -28.53 4.99
N GLN A 431 22.32 -28.45 4.33
CA GLN A 431 23.33 -27.45 4.61
C GLN A 431 22.85 -26.03 4.28
N ARG A 432 22.16 -25.88 3.15
CA ARG A 432 21.56 -24.57 2.76
C ARG A 432 20.49 -24.15 3.73
N SER A 433 19.65 -25.06 4.16
CA SER A 433 18.63 -24.80 5.18
C SER A 433 19.28 -24.35 6.51
N GLY A 434 20.34 -25.02 6.94
CA GLY A 434 21.09 -24.63 8.14
C GLY A 434 21.73 -23.26 8.01
N LEU A 435 22.31 -22.95 6.84
CA LEU A 435 22.88 -21.62 6.57
C LEU A 435 21.82 -20.52 6.63
N ASN A 436 20.65 -20.77 6.08
CA ASN A 436 19.52 -19.84 6.08
C ASN A 436 18.99 -19.57 7.50
N GLN A 437 19.20 -20.48 8.44
CA GLN A 437 18.76 -20.30 9.83
C GLN A 437 19.72 -19.47 10.69
N ILE A 438 20.93 -19.23 10.23
CA ILE A 438 21.94 -18.44 11.00
C ILE A 438 21.43 -17.02 11.31
N PRO A 439 20.86 -16.26 10.36
CA PRO A 439 20.29 -14.96 10.68
C PRO A 439 19.17 -15.02 11.73
N ASN A 440 18.32 -16.04 11.68
CA ASN A 440 17.26 -16.23 12.65
C ASN A 440 17.78 -16.50 14.04
N ARG A 441 18.86 -17.27 14.17
CA ARG A 441 19.52 -17.55 15.45
C ARG A 441 20.14 -16.28 16.03
N ARG A 442 20.83 -15.50 15.20
CA ARG A 442 21.42 -14.21 15.57
C ARG A 442 20.35 -13.23 16.06
N PHE A 443 19.26 -13.13 15.34
CA PHE A 443 18.10 -12.33 15.71
C PHE A 443 17.51 -12.78 17.06
N THR A 444 17.31 -14.06 17.22
CA THR A 444 16.72 -14.64 18.44
C THR A 444 17.64 -14.41 19.64
N LEU A 445 18.94 -14.55 19.46
CA LEU A 445 19.92 -14.32 20.52
C LEU A 445 19.98 -12.83 20.91
N TRP A 446 19.97 -11.92 19.93
CA TRP A 446 19.95 -10.48 20.18
C TRP A 446 18.77 -10.04 21.03
N TRP A 447 17.59 -10.58 20.72
CA TRP A 447 16.34 -10.29 21.43
C TRP A 447 16.05 -11.26 22.57
N SER A 448 16.98 -12.12 22.94
CA SER A 448 16.78 -13.17 23.95
C SER A 448 16.28 -12.64 25.31
N PRO A 449 16.71 -11.47 25.83
CA PRO A 449 16.16 -10.97 27.09
C PRO A 449 14.66 -10.73 27.03
N THR A 450 14.17 -10.27 25.90
CA THR A 450 12.75 -9.99 25.68
C THR A 450 11.95 -11.25 25.35
N ILE A 451 12.46 -12.08 24.45
CA ILE A 451 11.82 -13.35 24.08
C ILE A 451 11.71 -14.25 25.30
N ASN A 452 12.72 -14.28 26.15
CA ASN A 452 12.76 -15.08 27.37
C ASN A 452 11.69 -14.64 28.39
N ARG A 453 11.43 -13.33 28.50
CA ARG A 453 10.39 -12.80 29.39
C ARG A 453 9.01 -13.03 28.83
N ALA A 454 8.89 -12.86 27.51
CA ALA A 454 7.59 -12.70 26.92
C ALA A 454 6.81 -13.98 26.89
N ASN A 455 7.43 -15.20 26.70
CA ASN A 455 6.55 -16.33 26.53
C ASN A 455 7.16 -17.58 26.00
N VAL A 456 8.32 -17.86 26.40
CA VAL A 456 8.82 -19.19 26.16
C VAL A 456 8.11 -20.12 27.12
N TYR A 457 7.39 -21.07 26.58
CA TYR A 457 6.71 -22.07 27.37
C TYR A 457 7.71 -22.83 28.23
N VAL A 458 7.44 -22.88 29.52
CA VAL A 458 8.33 -23.50 30.51
C VAL A 458 8.58 -24.97 30.17
N GLY A 459 9.78 -25.30 29.78
CA GLY A 459 10.23 -26.66 29.58
C GLY A 459 11.56 -26.85 30.28
N PHE A 460 12.61 -26.28 29.71
CA PHE A 460 13.96 -26.44 30.21
C PHE A 460 14.65 -25.08 30.36
N GLN A 461 15.43 -24.96 31.43
CA GLN A 461 16.34 -23.85 31.58
C GLN A 461 17.67 -24.25 30.94
N VAL A 462 18.04 -23.55 29.87
CA VAL A 462 19.30 -23.83 29.15
C VAL A 462 20.21 -22.63 29.29
N GLN A 463 21.41 -22.86 29.82
CA GLN A 463 22.44 -21.83 29.85
C GLN A 463 23.21 -21.86 28.53
N LEU A 464 23.32 -20.72 27.89
CA LEU A 464 24.16 -20.56 26.70
C LEU A 464 25.60 -20.34 27.14
N ASP A 465 26.49 -21.29 26.84
CA ASP A 465 27.84 -21.42 27.41
C ASP A 465 28.75 -20.20 27.27
N LEU A 466 28.50 -19.31 26.30
CA LEU A 466 29.39 -18.18 26.01
C LEU A 466 28.88 -16.84 26.55
N THR A 467 27.61 -16.74 26.95
CA THR A 467 26.99 -15.46 27.28
C THR A 467 26.39 -15.40 28.70
N GLY A 468 26.33 -16.53 29.39
CA GLY A 468 25.68 -16.62 30.69
C GLY A 468 24.18 -16.42 30.68
N ILE A 469 23.55 -16.47 29.51
CA ILE A 469 22.14 -16.25 29.35
C ILE A 469 21.39 -17.55 29.61
N PHE A 470 20.36 -17.49 30.44
CA PHE A 470 19.44 -18.58 30.69
C PHE A 470 18.21 -18.45 29.80
N MET A 471 17.94 -19.49 29.01
CA MET A 471 16.74 -19.57 28.19
C MET A 471 15.74 -20.52 28.81
N HIS A 472 14.49 -20.06 28.96
CA HIS A 472 13.39 -20.87 29.43
C HIS A 472 12.65 -21.50 28.27
N GLY A 473 12.62 -22.82 28.19
CA GLY A 473 11.96 -23.57 27.14
C GLY A 473 12.82 -23.84 25.92
N LYS A 474 12.26 -24.59 24.97
CA LYS A 474 12.95 -24.97 23.75
C LYS A 474 12.74 -23.90 22.68
N ILE A 475 13.84 -23.25 22.29
CA ILE A 475 13.87 -22.31 21.17
C ILE A 475 14.71 -22.95 20.06
N PRO A 476 14.08 -23.51 19.01
CA PRO A 476 14.80 -24.27 17.96
C PRO A 476 15.84 -23.43 17.23
N THR A 477 15.65 -22.11 17.15
CA THR A 477 16.55 -21.21 16.46
C THR A 477 17.87 -20.95 17.20
N LEU A 478 18.03 -21.43 18.46
CA LEU A 478 19.20 -21.15 19.30
C LEU A 478 20.18 -22.31 19.42
N LYS A 479 20.15 -23.32 18.54
CA LYS A 479 21.10 -24.46 18.61
C LYS A 479 22.55 -24.05 18.44
N ILE A 480 22.85 -23.14 17.53
CA ILE A 480 24.18 -22.55 17.32
C ILE A 480 23.97 -21.08 16.97
N SER A 481 24.56 -20.18 17.74
CA SER A 481 24.34 -18.77 17.56
C SER A 481 25.65 -17.97 17.60
N LEU A 482 25.78 -17.08 16.63
CA LEU A 482 26.87 -16.12 16.56
C LEU A 482 26.28 -14.75 16.33
N ILE A 483 26.49 -13.83 17.27
CA ILE A 483 26.17 -12.42 17.11
C ILE A 483 27.47 -11.68 16.84
N GLN A 484 27.50 -10.91 15.78
CA GLN A 484 28.57 -10.00 15.49
C GLN A 484 28.03 -8.57 15.53
N VAL A 485 28.49 -7.82 16.54
CA VAL A 485 28.22 -6.40 16.68
C VAL A 485 29.56 -5.70 16.69
N THR A 486 29.77 -4.86 15.69
CA THR A 486 31.03 -4.11 15.59
C THR A 486 30.79 -2.67 16.03
N LEU A 487 31.56 -2.22 17.01
CA LEU A 487 31.59 -0.82 17.39
C LEU A 487 32.62 -0.09 16.51
N ASN A 488 32.31 1.18 16.19
CA ASN A 488 33.23 2.06 15.46
C ASN A 488 34.41 2.48 16.35
N SER A 489 35.05 1.48 16.96
CA SER A 489 36.22 1.60 17.79
C SER A 489 37.21 0.53 17.35
N PRO A 490 38.47 0.88 17.03
CA PRO A 490 39.44 -0.08 16.52
C PRO A 490 39.86 -1.18 17.52
N HIS A 491 39.42 -1.10 18.76
CA HIS A 491 39.84 -2.01 19.83
C HIS A 491 38.74 -2.92 20.40
N LEU A 492 37.46 -2.76 19.94
CA LEU A 492 36.34 -3.48 20.54
C LEU A 492 35.48 -4.11 19.46
N SER A 493 35.53 -5.43 19.36
CA SER A 493 34.57 -6.20 18.57
C SER A 493 33.84 -7.20 19.48
N PHE A 494 32.53 -7.29 19.33
CA PHE A 494 31.69 -8.26 20.01
C PHE A 494 31.28 -9.34 19.01
N LYS A 495 31.66 -10.57 19.28
CA LYS A 495 31.34 -11.71 18.43
C LYS A 495 30.40 -12.69 19.13
#